data_1e1cee46a5b4bbe8c07fbb49ed0e4d36
#
_entry.id   1e1cee46a5b4bbe8c07fbb49ed0e4d36
#
_cell.length_a   1.000
_cell.length_b   1.000
_cell.length_c   1.000
_cell.angle_alpha   90.00
_cell.angle_beta   90.00
_cell.angle_gamma   90.00
#
_symmetry.space_group_name_H-M   'P 1'
#
loop_
_entity.id
_entity.type
_entity.pdbx_description
1 polymer ?
#
loop_
_entity_poly.entity_id
_entity_poly.type
_entity_poly.pdbx_seq_one_letter_code
_entity_poly.pdbx_strand_id
1 'polypeptide(L)'
;MADAERPPIDKPCGEGIMPDGLAAARALEIELEGAPSRWFSGIRFWEGATSVEARFARGPGLGISRTALHRLLIEHAAQAGVRLAWGAAVTGIDAGGVHAAGERVAARWIVGADGGHSRTRRWAGLDACKRQRLRYGFRRHYRLAPWTEFMEIHWGDRCQLYITPVADGEVCVVLLSSDPHLRLGEALAQFPAVARRVGHLAALPGERGAVSALRRLRAVQRGNVALVGDASGSVDAITGEGLCLLFQQAAALATALERGDLSLYEDEHRRIGRRARLMAELLLMLDRSARVRRGAIAAMAWHPPLFAGMLAYHTGANI
;
A
#
# COMPACT_ATOMS: atom_id res chain seq x y z
N MET A 1 -18.61 4.48 11.36
CA MET A 1 -17.93 3.52 10.45
C MET A 1 -18.48 2.12 10.75
N ALA A 2 -18.77 1.32 9.74
CA ALA A 2 -19.18 -0.08 9.89
C ALA A 2 -18.13 -1.00 9.23
N ASP A 3 -17.75 -2.08 9.93
CA ASP A 3 -16.85 -3.12 9.44
C ASP A 3 -17.40 -4.50 9.86
N ALA A 4 -17.34 -5.47 8.95
CA ALA A 4 -17.78 -6.84 9.19
C ALA A 4 -16.86 -7.58 10.16
N GLU A 5 -15.59 -7.20 10.22
CA GLU A 5 -14.59 -7.80 11.09
C GLU A 5 -14.48 -7.06 12.42
N ARG A 6 -13.79 -7.66 13.38
CA ARG A 6 -13.46 -7.04 14.69
C ARG A 6 -11.94 -6.94 14.81
N PRO A 7 -11.42 -5.86 15.41
CA PRO A 7 -9.99 -5.76 15.71
C PRO A 7 -9.49 -6.92 16.58
N PRO A 8 -8.21 -7.31 16.41
CA PRO A 8 -7.23 -6.77 15.48
C PRO A 8 -7.43 -7.27 14.05
N ILE A 9 -7.48 -6.35 13.08
CA ILE A 9 -7.61 -6.69 11.64
C ILE A 9 -6.23 -6.63 11.01
N ASP A 10 -5.75 -7.79 10.55
CA ASP A 10 -4.45 -7.94 9.90
C ASP A 10 -4.63 -8.27 8.42
N LYS A 11 -4.05 -7.44 7.55
CA LYS A 11 -4.06 -7.61 6.09
C LYS A 11 -2.64 -7.62 5.54
N PRO A 12 -2.34 -8.40 4.49
CA PRO A 12 -1.03 -8.37 3.84
C PRO A 12 -0.70 -6.96 3.34
N CYS A 13 0.48 -6.49 3.71
CA CYS A 13 0.96 -5.14 3.40
C CYS A 13 2.49 -5.15 3.35
N GLY A 14 3.09 -4.26 2.57
CA GLY A 14 4.54 -4.01 2.59
C GLY A 14 5.01 -3.24 3.81
N GLU A 15 4.08 -2.66 4.56
CA GLU A 15 4.31 -2.00 5.85
C GLU A 15 5.29 -0.82 5.83
N GLY A 16 5.62 -0.33 4.64
CA GLY A 16 6.40 0.89 4.44
C GLY A 16 5.50 2.04 4.02
N ILE A 17 5.65 3.19 4.68
CA ILE A 17 5.00 4.46 4.33
C ILE A 17 6.10 5.43 3.91
N MET A 18 6.06 5.89 2.66
CA MET A 18 7.02 6.84 2.12
C MET A 18 6.71 8.27 2.57
N PRO A 19 7.65 9.24 2.41
CA PRO A 19 7.50 10.60 2.93
C PRO A 19 6.23 11.33 2.48
N ASP A 20 5.77 11.11 1.27
CA ASP A 20 4.54 11.72 0.75
C ASP A 20 3.27 11.15 1.39
N GLY A 21 3.28 9.85 1.73
CA GLY A 21 2.22 9.23 2.53
C GLY A 21 2.19 9.74 3.96
N LEU A 22 3.37 9.91 4.57
CA LEU A 22 3.48 10.50 5.92
C LEU A 22 3.01 11.96 5.95
N ALA A 23 3.36 12.75 4.93
CA ALA A 23 2.86 14.11 4.80
C ALA A 23 1.33 14.16 4.69
N ALA A 24 0.74 13.24 3.94
CA ALA A 24 -0.72 13.13 3.81
C ALA A 24 -1.38 12.67 5.12
N ALA A 25 -0.77 11.76 5.88
CA ALA A 25 -1.25 11.34 7.20
C ALA A 25 -1.24 12.52 8.19
N ARG A 26 -0.14 13.30 8.23
CA ARG A 26 -0.04 14.51 9.06
C ARG A 26 -1.07 15.58 8.68
N ALA A 27 -1.39 15.73 7.39
CA ALA A 27 -2.43 16.65 6.94
C ALA A 27 -3.85 16.23 7.42
N LEU A 28 -4.01 14.97 7.83
CA LEU A 28 -5.22 14.44 8.48
C LEU A 28 -5.08 14.41 10.00
N GLU A 29 -4.08 15.08 10.56
CA GLU A 29 -3.76 15.10 12.00
C GLU A 29 -3.48 13.70 12.58
N ILE A 30 -3.07 12.74 11.73
CA ILE A 30 -2.74 11.38 12.14
C ILE A 30 -1.24 11.29 12.45
N GLU A 31 -0.93 11.12 13.74
CA GLU A 31 0.43 10.87 14.21
C GLU A 31 0.71 9.36 14.24
N LEU A 32 1.74 8.92 13.49
CA LEU A 32 2.09 7.50 13.36
C LEU A 32 3.24 7.07 14.28
N GLU A 33 3.82 8.00 15.02
CA GLU A 33 5.03 7.78 15.84
C GLU A 33 4.72 7.16 17.22
N GLY A 34 3.46 7.01 17.58
CA GLY A 34 2.99 6.45 18.87
C GLY A 34 3.01 4.92 18.97
N ALA A 35 3.49 4.19 17.96
CA ALA A 35 3.56 2.73 17.94
C ALA A 35 4.98 2.23 17.66
N PRO A 36 5.29 0.96 17.97
CA PRO A 36 6.53 0.33 17.51
C PRO A 36 6.65 0.47 15.99
N SER A 37 7.70 1.16 15.55
CA SER A 37 7.94 1.49 14.16
C SER A 37 9.44 1.74 13.94
N ARG A 38 9.88 1.81 12.68
CA ARG A 38 11.27 2.10 12.35
C ARG A 38 11.36 3.03 11.16
N TRP A 39 12.14 4.09 11.31
CA TRP A 39 12.47 4.98 10.19
C TRP A 39 13.41 4.32 9.20
N PHE A 40 13.19 4.54 7.91
CA PHE A 40 14.11 4.14 6.85
C PHE A 40 14.39 5.32 5.90
N SER A 41 15.65 5.44 5.50
CA SER A 41 16.16 6.65 4.85
C SER A 41 15.88 6.71 3.34
N GLY A 42 15.55 5.59 2.72
CA GLY A 42 15.38 5.49 1.28
C GLY A 42 15.10 4.07 0.81
N ILE A 43 15.31 3.82 -0.47
CA ILE A 43 15.10 2.51 -1.09
C ILE A 43 16.41 2.00 -1.69
N ARG A 44 16.63 0.68 -1.57
CA ARG A 44 17.71 -0.04 -2.21
C ARG A 44 17.15 -1.14 -3.10
N PHE A 45 17.56 -1.15 -4.38
CA PHE A 45 17.28 -2.25 -5.29
C PHE A 45 18.46 -3.21 -5.35
N TRP A 46 18.16 -4.51 -5.43
CA TRP A 46 19.09 -5.58 -5.64
C TRP A 46 18.72 -6.40 -6.87
N GLU A 47 19.68 -6.62 -7.77
CA GLU A 47 19.60 -7.59 -8.87
C GLU A 47 20.84 -8.47 -8.84
N GLY A 48 20.71 -9.69 -8.33
CA GLY A 48 21.85 -10.57 -8.07
C GLY A 48 22.83 -9.95 -7.07
N ALA A 49 24.07 -9.69 -7.50
CA ALA A 49 25.11 -9.05 -6.72
C ALA A 49 25.18 -7.53 -6.88
N THR A 50 24.42 -6.97 -7.82
CA THR A 50 24.40 -5.52 -8.09
C THR A 50 23.33 -4.84 -7.26
N SER A 51 23.68 -3.73 -6.63
CA SER A 51 22.71 -2.90 -5.92
C SER A 51 22.83 -1.44 -6.31
N VAL A 52 21.71 -0.72 -6.14
CA VAL A 52 21.65 0.73 -6.21
C VAL A 52 20.71 1.23 -5.12
N GLU A 53 21.08 2.35 -4.50
CA GLU A 53 20.30 2.95 -3.44
C GLU A 53 20.17 4.46 -3.61
N ALA A 54 19.09 5.01 -3.08
CA ALA A 54 18.92 6.45 -2.95
C ALA A 54 18.14 6.78 -1.69
N ARG A 55 18.48 7.91 -1.10
CA ARG A 55 17.74 8.51 0.03
C ARG A 55 16.54 9.29 -0.50
N PHE A 56 15.49 9.34 0.29
CA PHE A 56 14.37 10.22 0.01
C PHE A 56 14.77 11.69 0.14
N ALA A 57 14.29 12.53 -0.77
CA ALA A 57 14.59 13.95 -0.76
C ALA A 57 13.84 14.74 0.31
N ARG A 58 12.73 14.21 0.85
CA ARG A 58 11.83 14.91 1.79
C ARG A 58 11.75 14.26 3.17
N GLY A 59 12.86 13.73 3.66
CA GLY A 59 12.92 13.03 4.95
C GLY A 59 12.66 11.53 4.84
N PRO A 60 12.76 10.79 5.95
CA PRO A 60 12.65 9.34 5.96
C PRO A 60 11.22 8.85 5.72
N GLY A 61 11.11 7.60 5.31
CA GLY A 61 9.88 6.80 5.37
C GLY A 61 9.76 6.10 6.73
N LEU A 62 8.58 5.56 7.02
CA LEU A 62 8.27 4.84 8.26
C LEU A 62 7.83 3.43 7.96
N GLY A 63 8.52 2.44 8.52
CA GLY A 63 8.06 1.07 8.58
C GLY A 63 7.27 0.85 9.87
N ILE A 64 6.06 0.34 9.73
CA ILE A 64 5.13 0.09 10.83
C ILE A 64 4.28 -1.15 10.52
N SER A 65 4.20 -2.08 11.46
CA SER A 65 3.39 -3.28 11.24
C SER A 65 1.92 -2.92 10.99
N ARG A 66 1.25 -3.68 10.11
CA ARG A 66 -0.14 -3.41 9.72
C ARG A 66 -1.10 -3.39 10.91
N THR A 67 -0.85 -4.23 11.90
CA THR A 67 -1.66 -4.29 13.13
C THR A 67 -1.42 -3.08 14.04
N ALA A 68 -0.18 -2.61 14.15
CA ALA A 68 0.15 -1.40 14.91
C ALA A 68 -0.46 -0.16 14.25
N LEU A 69 -0.32 -0.02 12.92
CA LEU A 69 -0.96 1.05 12.15
C LEU A 69 -2.49 1.02 12.34
N HIS A 70 -3.12 -0.16 12.24
CA HIS A 70 -4.56 -0.28 12.40
C HIS A 70 -5.03 0.15 13.79
N ARG A 71 -4.29 -0.21 14.85
CA ARG A 71 -4.59 0.23 16.22
C ARG A 71 -4.55 1.75 16.34
N LEU A 72 -3.47 2.40 15.86
CA LEU A 72 -3.36 3.86 15.87
C LEU A 72 -4.52 4.55 15.14
N LEU A 73 -4.90 4.03 13.98
CA LEU A 73 -6.02 4.59 13.22
C LEU A 73 -7.36 4.43 13.93
N ILE A 74 -7.57 3.33 14.64
CA ILE A 74 -8.78 3.13 15.47
C ILE A 74 -8.81 4.11 16.63
N GLU A 75 -7.70 4.26 17.35
CA GLU A 75 -7.54 5.18 18.48
C GLU A 75 -7.80 6.63 18.01
N HIS A 76 -7.21 7.03 16.90
CA HIS A 76 -7.41 8.35 16.29
C HIS A 76 -8.88 8.57 15.89
N ALA A 77 -9.51 7.60 15.22
CA ALA A 77 -10.93 7.68 14.85
C ALA A 77 -11.85 7.78 16.06
N ALA A 78 -11.56 7.05 17.14
CA ALA A 78 -12.33 7.13 18.39
C ALA A 78 -12.18 8.50 19.06
N GLN A 79 -10.96 9.05 19.12
CA GLN A 79 -10.67 10.40 19.64
C GLN A 79 -11.39 11.49 18.83
N ALA A 80 -11.47 11.31 17.50
CA ALA A 80 -12.23 12.18 16.60
C ALA A 80 -13.77 12.00 16.72
N GLY A 81 -14.26 11.19 17.65
CA GLY A 81 -15.69 10.98 17.90
C GLY A 81 -16.38 10.08 16.87
N VAL A 82 -15.64 9.32 16.07
CA VAL A 82 -16.22 8.41 15.07
C VAL A 82 -16.89 7.22 15.78
N ARG A 83 -18.16 6.99 15.51
CA ARG A 83 -18.87 5.78 15.97
C ARG A 83 -18.36 4.56 15.19
N LEU A 84 -17.74 3.62 15.90
CA LEU A 84 -17.15 2.40 15.33
C LEU A 84 -18.09 1.23 15.57
N ALA A 85 -18.70 0.68 14.52
CA ALA A 85 -19.58 -0.48 14.55
C ALA A 85 -18.83 -1.70 14.00
N TRP A 86 -18.24 -2.50 14.88
CA TRP A 86 -17.52 -3.72 14.58
C TRP A 86 -18.44 -4.94 14.50
N GLY A 87 -18.17 -5.86 13.57
CA GLY A 87 -19.03 -7.01 13.31
C GLY A 87 -20.34 -6.61 12.59
N ALA A 88 -20.41 -5.37 12.09
CA ALA A 88 -21.57 -4.80 11.42
C ALA A 88 -21.39 -4.88 9.90
N ALA A 89 -21.67 -6.04 9.32
CA ALA A 89 -21.59 -6.24 7.88
C ALA A 89 -22.59 -5.33 7.15
N VAL A 90 -22.09 -4.53 6.21
CA VAL A 90 -22.92 -3.78 5.27
C VAL A 90 -23.48 -4.75 4.24
N THR A 91 -24.81 -4.74 4.08
CA THR A 91 -25.53 -5.64 3.17
C THR A 91 -26.07 -4.94 1.93
N GLY A 92 -26.14 -3.61 1.94
CA GLY A 92 -26.59 -2.80 0.80
C GLY A 92 -26.45 -1.30 1.06
N ILE A 93 -26.60 -0.52 -0.01
CA ILE A 93 -26.69 0.95 0.02
C ILE A 93 -27.87 1.40 -0.84
N ASP A 94 -28.47 2.51 -0.46
CA ASP A 94 -29.48 3.24 -1.25
C ASP A 94 -29.14 4.74 -1.31
N ALA A 95 -29.97 5.53 -2.01
CA ALA A 95 -29.73 6.95 -2.20
C ALA A 95 -29.68 7.79 -0.91
N GLY A 96 -30.14 7.24 0.21
CA GLY A 96 -30.22 7.97 1.50
C GLY A 96 -29.55 7.24 2.65
N GLY A 97 -28.86 6.11 2.43
CA GLY A 97 -28.26 5.40 3.56
C GLY A 97 -27.60 4.08 3.24
N VAL A 98 -27.26 3.41 4.33
CA VAL A 98 -26.52 2.13 4.34
C VAL A 98 -27.34 1.12 5.15
N HIS A 99 -27.45 -0.10 4.68
CA HIS A 99 -28.03 -1.22 5.42
C HIS A 99 -26.90 -2.00 6.10
N ALA A 100 -26.88 -1.98 7.43
CA ALA A 100 -25.86 -2.64 8.25
C ALA A 100 -26.49 -3.26 9.49
N ALA A 101 -26.08 -4.46 9.87
CA ALA A 101 -26.57 -5.18 11.06
C ALA A 101 -28.11 -5.30 11.13
N GLY A 102 -28.79 -5.38 10.00
CA GLY A 102 -30.25 -5.47 9.92
C GLY A 102 -31.00 -4.13 10.01
N GLU A 103 -30.29 -3.03 10.18
CA GLU A 103 -30.85 -1.69 10.28
C GLU A 103 -30.46 -0.83 9.09
N ARG A 104 -31.30 0.18 8.79
CA ARG A 104 -30.98 1.22 7.83
C ARG A 104 -30.46 2.47 8.55
N VAL A 105 -29.21 2.83 8.23
CA VAL A 105 -28.56 4.03 8.76
C VAL A 105 -28.59 5.13 7.70
N ALA A 106 -29.30 6.23 7.97
CA ALA A 106 -29.33 7.37 7.09
C ALA A 106 -27.95 8.03 7.01
N ALA A 107 -27.52 8.40 5.80
CA ALA A 107 -26.22 9.01 5.56
C ALA A 107 -26.29 10.04 4.44
N ARG A 108 -25.77 11.23 4.68
CA ARG A 108 -25.58 12.26 3.64
C ARG A 108 -24.58 11.79 2.61
N TRP A 109 -23.46 11.20 3.07
CA TRP A 109 -22.39 10.68 2.25
C TRP A 109 -22.09 9.24 2.63
N ILE A 110 -21.78 8.42 1.64
CA ILE A 110 -21.37 7.02 1.80
C ILE A 110 -19.96 6.88 1.27
N VAL A 111 -19.02 6.47 2.12
CA VAL A 111 -17.62 6.23 1.72
C VAL A 111 -17.36 4.74 1.72
N GLY A 112 -17.10 4.18 0.52
CA GLY A 112 -16.69 2.80 0.33
C GLY A 112 -15.18 2.65 0.48
N ALA A 113 -14.74 2.03 1.60
CA ALA A 113 -13.35 1.72 1.91
C ALA A 113 -13.13 0.20 2.07
N ASP A 114 -13.97 -0.62 1.43
CA ASP A 114 -14.11 -2.06 1.59
C ASP A 114 -13.17 -2.88 0.69
N GLY A 115 -12.05 -2.28 0.25
CA GLY A 115 -10.92 -2.94 -0.37
C GLY A 115 -11.15 -3.39 -1.82
N GLY A 116 -10.24 -4.20 -2.35
CA GLY A 116 -10.20 -4.58 -3.77
C GLY A 116 -11.43 -5.34 -4.26
N HIS A 117 -12.13 -6.07 -3.38
CA HIS A 117 -13.38 -6.80 -3.67
C HIS A 117 -14.64 -6.02 -3.33
N SER A 118 -14.55 -4.68 -3.27
CA SER A 118 -15.59 -3.76 -2.84
C SER A 118 -17.00 -4.14 -3.31
N ARG A 119 -17.88 -4.32 -2.34
CA ARG A 119 -19.34 -4.48 -2.56
C ARG A 119 -19.98 -3.12 -2.77
N THR A 120 -19.51 -2.11 -2.02
CA THR A 120 -19.97 -0.71 -2.15
C THR A 120 -19.79 -0.21 -3.58
N ARG A 121 -18.65 -0.48 -4.20
CA ARG A 121 -18.39 -0.16 -5.62
C ARG A 121 -19.43 -0.76 -6.56
N ARG A 122 -19.79 -2.04 -6.34
CA ARG A 122 -20.80 -2.73 -7.16
C ARG A 122 -22.18 -2.16 -6.94
N TRP A 123 -22.59 -1.94 -5.70
CA TRP A 123 -23.89 -1.37 -5.38
C TRP A 123 -24.05 0.06 -5.92
N ALA A 124 -22.98 0.86 -5.90
CA ALA A 124 -22.98 2.20 -6.48
C ALA A 124 -22.94 2.20 -8.02
N GLY A 125 -22.83 1.04 -8.68
CA GLY A 125 -22.69 0.94 -10.14
C GLY A 125 -21.38 1.54 -10.68
N LEU A 126 -20.32 1.52 -9.86
CA LEU A 126 -18.98 2.04 -10.17
C LEU A 126 -18.00 0.93 -10.58
N ASP A 127 -18.45 -0.31 -10.74
CA ASP A 127 -17.58 -1.48 -11.01
C ASP A 127 -17.14 -1.59 -12.49
N ALA A 128 -17.46 -0.61 -13.33
CA ALA A 128 -16.97 -0.56 -14.70
C ALA A 128 -15.46 -0.30 -14.72
N CYS A 129 -14.68 -1.35 -14.81
CA CYS A 129 -13.22 -1.28 -14.78
C CYS A 129 -12.57 -2.21 -15.81
N LYS A 130 -11.36 -1.82 -16.26
CA LYS A 130 -10.44 -2.76 -16.91
C LYS A 130 -9.66 -3.48 -15.82
N ARG A 131 -9.87 -4.77 -15.67
CA ARG A 131 -9.08 -5.64 -14.80
C ARG A 131 -7.84 -6.07 -15.57
N GLN A 132 -6.66 -5.76 -15.01
CA GLN A 132 -5.39 -6.18 -15.58
C GLN A 132 -4.60 -6.89 -14.50
N ARG A 133 -3.85 -7.91 -14.86
CA ARG A 133 -2.85 -8.62 -14.03
C ARG A 133 -3.20 -8.84 -12.56
N LEU A 134 -2.99 -10.06 -12.13
CA LEU A 134 -3.00 -10.46 -10.73
C LEU A 134 -1.56 -10.52 -10.21
N ARG A 135 -1.38 -10.09 -8.96
CA ARG A 135 -0.17 -10.31 -8.16
C ARG A 135 -0.55 -11.05 -6.90
N TYR A 136 0.31 -11.96 -6.52
CA TYR A 136 0.16 -12.77 -5.32
C TYR A 136 1.20 -12.29 -4.32
N GLY A 137 0.75 -11.83 -3.16
CA GLY A 137 1.60 -11.32 -2.10
C GLY A 137 1.57 -12.25 -0.90
N PHE A 138 2.73 -12.55 -0.32
CA PHE A 138 2.85 -13.29 0.94
C PHE A 138 3.75 -12.50 1.87
N ARG A 139 3.28 -12.20 3.09
CA ARG A 139 4.00 -11.47 4.11
C ARG A 139 4.34 -12.35 5.28
N ARG A 140 5.59 -12.26 5.75
CA ARG A 140 6.05 -12.81 7.03
C ARG A 140 6.85 -11.77 7.80
N HIS A 141 6.78 -11.85 9.11
CA HIS A 141 7.65 -11.11 10.00
C HIS A 141 8.72 -12.02 10.59
N TYR A 142 9.90 -11.45 10.81
CA TYR A 142 11.01 -12.14 11.45
C TYR A 142 11.55 -11.29 12.59
N ARG A 143 11.77 -11.93 13.75
CA ARG A 143 12.41 -11.30 14.91
C ARG A 143 13.90 -11.20 14.63
N LEU A 144 14.29 -10.09 14.02
CA LEU A 144 15.64 -9.80 13.58
C LEU A 144 15.82 -8.28 13.52
N ALA A 145 16.90 -7.78 14.13
CA ALA A 145 17.24 -6.37 14.01
C ALA A 145 17.47 -6.00 12.54
N PRO A 146 16.92 -4.88 12.06
CA PRO A 146 17.17 -4.40 10.70
C PRO A 146 18.65 -4.23 10.44
N TRP A 147 19.14 -4.78 9.33
CA TRP A 147 20.55 -4.74 8.93
C TRP A 147 20.92 -3.58 8.02
N THR A 148 19.95 -2.73 7.73
CA THR A 148 20.10 -1.56 6.87
C THR A 148 19.11 -0.51 7.28
N GLU A 149 19.42 0.73 6.95
CA GLU A 149 18.52 1.87 7.10
C GLU A 149 17.62 2.09 5.86
N PHE A 150 17.68 1.20 4.86
CA PHE A 150 16.89 1.27 3.64
C PHE A 150 15.78 0.22 3.65
N MET A 151 14.66 0.53 3.03
CA MET A 151 13.76 -0.51 2.54
C MET A 151 14.43 -1.18 1.34
N GLU A 152 14.55 -2.50 1.34
CA GLU A 152 15.19 -3.25 0.26
C GLU A 152 14.16 -3.92 -0.66
N ILE A 153 14.43 -3.87 -1.96
CA ILE A 153 13.66 -4.56 -2.98
C ILE A 153 14.62 -5.44 -3.77
N HIS A 154 14.49 -6.75 -3.60
CA HIS A 154 15.29 -7.74 -4.31
C HIS A 154 14.51 -8.28 -5.50
N TRP A 155 15.08 -8.20 -6.67
CA TRP A 155 14.49 -8.67 -7.91
C TRP A 155 14.87 -10.12 -8.18
N GLY A 156 13.86 -10.98 -8.39
CA GLY A 156 14.00 -12.38 -8.78
C GLY A 156 13.36 -12.65 -10.14
N ASP A 157 13.26 -13.92 -10.47
CA ASP A 157 12.53 -14.34 -11.67
C ASP A 157 11.03 -14.35 -11.38
N ARG A 158 10.29 -13.46 -12.06
CA ARG A 158 8.84 -13.26 -11.91
C ARG A 158 8.36 -12.94 -10.50
N CYS A 159 9.26 -12.51 -9.62
CA CYS A 159 8.95 -12.15 -8.24
C CYS A 159 9.90 -11.09 -7.70
N GLN A 160 9.49 -10.44 -6.61
CA GLN A 160 10.30 -9.52 -5.83
C GLN A 160 10.15 -9.85 -4.35
N LEU A 161 11.23 -9.64 -3.57
CA LEU A 161 11.16 -9.57 -2.12
C LEU A 161 11.31 -8.11 -1.66
N TYR A 162 10.36 -7.66 -0.87
CA TYR A 162 10.40 -6.38 -0.17
C TYR A 162 10.78 -6.65 1.28
N ILE A 163 11.75 -5.90 1.79
CA ILE A 163 12.20 -6.02 3.17
C ILE A 163 12.07 -4.65 3.81
N THR A 164 11.15 -4.55 4.74
CA THR A 164 10.84 -3.31 5.44
C THR A 164 11.22 -3.45 6.92
N PRO A 165 12.08 -2.56 7.46
CA PRO A 165 12.30 -2.48 8.90
C PRO A 165 11.02 -1.94 9.56
N VAL A 166 10.40 -2.70 10.48
CA VAL A 166 9.11 -2.32 11.10
C VAL A 166 9.21 -2.04 12.59
N ALA A 167 10.30 -2.47 13.21
CA ALA A 167 10.68 -2.13 14.58
C ALA A 167 12.19 -2.35 14.77
N ASP A 168 12.76 -1.98 15.93
CA ASP A 168 14.19 -2.16 16.23
C ASP A 168 14.63 -3.64 16.22
N GLY A 169 13.74 -4.54 16.51
CA GLY A 169 13.99 -5.99 16.53
C GLY A 169 13.17 -6.79 15.53
N GLU A 170 12.58 -6.14 14.51
CA GLU A 170 11.65 -6.84 13.60
C GLU A 170 11.74 -6.31 12.17
N VAL A 171 11.75 -7.26 11.23
CA VAL A 171 11.66 -6.98 9.80
C VAL A 171 10.44 -7.67 9.19
N CYS A 172 9.77 -6.95 8.31
CA CYS A 172 8.71 -7.47 7.46
C CYS A 172 9.32 -7.91 6.12
N VAL A 173 9.04 -9.15 5.70
CA VAL A 173 9.45 -9.69 4.39
C VAL A 173 8.22 -10.02 3.58
N VAL A 174 8.09 -9.39 2.41
CA VAL A 174 6.97 -9.61 1.49
C VAL A 174 7.48 -10.18 0.19
N LEU A 175 6.99 -11.35 -0.17
CA LEU A 175 7.08 -11.87 -1.53
C LEU A 175 5.95 -11.27 -2.36
N LEU A 176 6.27 -10.69 -3.49
CA LEU A 176 5.31 -10.31 -4.53
C LEU A 176 5.62 -11.11 -5.79
N SER A 177 4.65 -11.87 -6.32
CA SER A 177 4.85 -12.75 -7.46
C SER A 177 3.72 -12.65 -8.48
N SER A 178 4.03 -12.95 -9.74
CA SER A 178 3.04 -13.24 -10.78
C SER A 178 2.63 -14.71 -10.83
N ASP A 179 3.30 -15.58 -10.08
CA ASP A 179 2.99 -17.00 -9.95
C ASP A 179 2.10 -17.25 -8.73
N PRO A 180 0.88 -17.82 -8.91
CA PRO A 180 -0.04 -18.10 -7.81
C PRO A 180 0.45 -19.20 -6.85
N HIS A 181 1.40 -20.02 -7.28
CA HIS A 181 1.88 -21.17 -6.53
C HIS A 181 3.16 -20.88 -5.74
N LEU A 182 3.95 -19.88 -6.15
CA LEU A 182 5.20 -19.53 -5.47
C LEU A 182 4.95 -19.04 -4.04
N ARG A 183 5.61 -19.67 -3.07
CA ARG A 183 5.55 -19.31 -1.64
C ARG A 183 6.86 -18.70 -1.18
N LEU A 184 6.79 -17.91 -0.09
CA LEU A 184 7.96 -17.18 0.41
C LEU A 184 9.14 -18.13 0.72
N GLY A 185 8.90 -19.29 1.33
CA GLY A 185 9.96 -20.25 1.63
C GLY A 185 10.70 -20.76 0.40
N GLU A 186 9.97 -21.07 -0.68
CA GLU A 186 10.54 -21.51 -1.95
C GLU A 186 11.26 -20.36 -2.68
N ALA A 187 10.67 -19.17 -2.64
CA ALA A 187 11.23 -17.97 -3.29
C ALA A 187 12.58 -17.58 -2.72
N LEU A 188 12.85 -17.84 -1.42
CA LEU A 188 14.12 -17.53 -0.76
C LEU A 188 15.33 -18.17 -1.47
N ALA A 189 15.14 -19.29 -2.18
CA ALA A 189 16.22 -19.91 -2.96
C ALA A 189 16.78 -18.99 -4.06
N GLN A 190 15.96 -18.04 -4.56
CA GLN A 190 16.39 -17.04 -5.55
C GLN A 190 17.16 -15.87 -4.92
N PHE A 191 17.13 -15.73 -3.58
CA PHE A 191 17.67 -14.59 -2.83
C PHE A 191 18.66 -15.02 -1.75
N PRO A 192 19.87 -15.54 -2.12
CA PRO A 192 20.80 -16.15 -1.15
C PRO A 192 21.21 -15.20 -0.02
N ALA A 193 21.34 -13.90 -0.29
CA ALA A 193 21.70 -12.90 0.71
C ALA A 193 20.61 -12.75 1.79
N VAL A 194 19.35 -12.78 1.39
CA VAL A 194 18.20 -12.73 2.30
C VAL A 194 18.02 -14.07 3.00
N ALA A 195 18.13 -15.19 2.26
CA ALA A 195 18.01 -16.55 2.81
C ALA A 195 19.01 -16.82 3.95
N ARG A 196 20.26 -16.34 3.84
CA ARG A 196 21.26 -16.43 4.92
C ARG A 196 20.84 -15.69 6.19
N ARG A 197 20.07 -14.61 6.08
CA ARG A 197 19.62 -13.81 7.23
C ARG A 197 18.37 -14.38 7.89
N VAL A 198 17.39 -14.80 7.09
CA VAL A 198 16.05 -15.17 7.60
C VAL A 198 15.73 -16.66 7.46
N GLY A 199 16.44 -17.40 6.61
CA GLY A 199 16.07 -18.79 6.27
C GLY A 199 16.19 -19.78 7.42
N HIS A 200 17.00 -19.47 8.42
CA HIS A 200 17.18 -20.29 9.65
C HIS A 200 16.30 -19.81 10.81
N LEU A 201 15.60 -18.71 10.66
CA LEU A 201 14.75 -18.13 11.70
C LEU A 201 13.32 -18.68 11.57
N ALA A 202 12.70 -18.96 12.70
CA ALA A 202 11.27 -19.15 12.73
C ALA A 202 10.57 -17.84 12.39
N ALA A 203 9.65 -17.87 11.42
CA ALA A 203 8.79 -16.74 11.17
C ALA A 203 7.88 -16.49 12.37
N LEU A 204 7.60 -15.22 12.67
CA LEU A 204 6.57 -14.90 13.66
C LEU A 204 5.20 -15.42 13.17
N PRO A 205 4.30 -15.82 14.07
CA PRO A 205 2.95 -16.24 13.69
C PRO A 205 2.23 -15.19 12.86
N GLY A 206 1.39 -15.62 11.92
CA GLY A 206 0.54 -14.70 11.14
C GLY A 206 1.04 -14.43 9.72
N GLU A 207 1.64 -15.45 9.04
CA GLU A 207 1.78 -15.33 7.58
C GLU A 207 0.43 -14.99 6.95
N ARG A 208 0.44 -14.00 6.07
CA ARG A 208 -0.74 -13.54 5.34
C ARG A 208 -0.47 -13.56 3.85
N GLY A 209 -1.47 -14.04 3.11
CA GLY A 209 -1.47 -13.99 1.65
C GLY A 209 -2.58 -13.10 1.14
N ALA A 210 -2.35 -12.41 0.03
CA ALA A 210 -3.37 -11.67 -0.71
C ALA A 210 -3.15 -11.75 -2.20
N VAL A 211 -4.26 -11.56 -2.91
CA VAL A 211 -4.25 -11.34 -4.35
C VAL A 211 -4.57 -9.87 -4.60
N SER A 212 -3.63 -9.17 -5.20
CA SER A 212 -3.80 -7.80 -5.69
C SER A 212 -4.09 -7.82 -7.19
N ALA A 213 -4.98 -6.96 -7.63
CA ALA A 213 -5.29 -6.81 -9.05
C ALA A 213 -5.14 -5.33 -9.42
N LEU A 214 -4.35 -5.04 -10.45
CA LEU A 214 -4.39 -3.73 -11.08
C LEU A 214 -5.83 -3.44 -11.54
N ARG A 215 -6.41 -2.35 -11.05
CA ARG A 215 -7.80 -1.99 -11.37
C ARG A 215 -7.91 -0.48 -11.61
N ARG A 216 -8.39 -0.12 -12.79
CA ARG A 216 -8.65 1.27 -13.15
C ARG A 216 -10.15 1.46 -13.36
N LEU A 217 -10.78 2.26 -12.50
CA LEU A 217 -12.19 2.61 -12.62
C LEU A 217 -12.37 3.78 -13.58
N ARG A 218 -13.57 3.89 -14.14
CA ARG A 218 -13.98 5.06 -14.97
C ARG A 218 -14.30 6.26 -14.09
N ALA A 219 -14.94 6.02 -12.94
CA ALA A 219 -15.28 7.01 -11.93
C ALA A 219 -15.11 6.40 -10.54
N VAL A 220 -14.84 7.25 -9.53
CA VAL A 220 -14.69 6.85 -8.12
C VAL A 220 -15.78 7.44 -7.23
N GLN A 221 -16.72 8.15 -7.82
CA GLN A 221 -17.89 8.69 -7.14
C GLN A 221 -19.14 8.60 -8.03
N ARG A 222 -20.33 8.51 -7.40
CA ARG A 222 -21.64 8.62 -8.04
C ARG A 222 -22.67 9.07 -7.01
N GLY A 223 -23.36 10.16 -7.28
CA GLY A 223 -24.33 10.73 -6.37
C GLY A 223 -23.70 11.10 -5.02
N ASN A 224 -24.15 10.47 -3.95
CA ASN A 224 -23.60 10.67 -2.60
C ASN A 224 -22.58 9.58 -2.18
N VAL A 225 -22.14 8.72 -3.12
CA VAL A 225 -21.19 7.64 -2.83
C VAL A 225 -19.82 8.01 -3.38
N ALA A 226 -18.77 7.87 -2.55
CA ALA A 226 -17.36 7.95 -2.96
C ALA A 226 -16.61 6.68 -2.56
N LEU A 227 -15.59 6.32 -3.33
CA LEU A 227 -14.71 5.16 -3.06
C LEU A 227 -13.31 5.63 -2.72
N VAL A 228 -12.65 4.98 -1.76
CA VAL A 228 -11.28 5.30 -1.32
C VAL A 228 -10.44 4.03 -1.17
N GLY A 229 -9.11 4.15 -1.27
CA GLY A 229 -8.20 3.02 -1.22
C GLY A 229 -8.45 2.01 -2.35
N ASP A 230 -8.23 0.72 -2.11
CA ASP A 230 -8.41 -0.32 -3.12
C ASP A 230 -9.85 -0.44 -3.64
N ALA A 231 -10.83 0.09 -2.92
CA ALA A 231 -12.21 0.17 -3.40
C ALA A 231 -12.33 1.14 -4.59
N SER A 232 -11.54 2.21 -4.62
CA SER A 232 -11.50 3.21 -5.71
C SER A 232 -10.61 2.80 -6.89
N GLY A 233 -10.05 1.60 -6.85
CA GLY A 233 -9.08 1.09 -7.80
C GLY A 233 -7.70 0.94 -7.17
N SER A 234 -6.82 0.23 -7.86
CA SER A 234 -5.47 -0.04 -7.37
C SER A 234 -4.44 0.07 -8.49
N VAL A 235 -3.26 0.55 -8.16
CA VAL A 235 -2.04 0.39 -8.98
C VAL A 235 -1.45 -0.99 -8.73
N ASP A 236 -0.50 -1.42 -9.58
CA ASP A 236 0.19 -2.70 -9.35
C ASP A 236 0.97 -2.61 -8.02
N ALA A 237 0.88 -3.66 -7.21
CA ALA A 237 1.51 -3.74 -5.89
C ALA A 237 3.05 -3.60 -5.94
N ILE A 238 3.66 -3.72 -7.13
CA ILE A 238 5.09 -3.56 -7.35
C ILE A 238 5.61 -2.17 -6.96
N THR A 239 4.73 -1.15 -6.91
CA THR A 239 5.13 0.20 -6.50
C THR A 239 5.29 0.36 -4.99
N GLY A 240 4.63 -0.48 -4.18
CA GLY A 240 4.61 -0.36 -2.72
C GLY A 240 3.85 0.87 -2.18
N GLU A 241 3.09 1.60 -3.01
CA GLU A 241 2.47 2.89 -2.67
C GLU A 241 1.06 2.81 -2.06
N GLY A 242 0.51 1.61 -1.83
CA GLY A 242 -0.90 1.47 -1.45
C GLY A 242 -1.33 2.32 -0.25
N LEU A 243 -0.52 2.39 0.82
CA LEU A 243 -0.78 3.22 2.00
C LEU A 243 -0.63 4.71 1.71
N CYS A 244 0.39 5.10 0.94
CA CYS A 244 0.62 6.51 0.57
C CYS A 244 -0.56 7.06 -0.24
N LEU A 245 -1.02 6.29 -1.23
CA LEU A 245 -2.19 6.64 -2.03
C LEU A 245 -3.46 6.72 -1.18
N LEU A 246 -3.64 5.80 -0.22
CA LEU A 246 -4.79 5.81 0.68
C LEU A 246 -4.85 7.11 1.50
N PHE A 247 -3.75 7.52 2.13
CA PHE A 247 -3.73 8.76 2.91
C PHE A 247 -3.96 10.01 2.04
N GLN A 248 -3.35 10.07 0.87
CA GLN A 248 -3.57 11.17 -0.08
C GLN A 248 -5.03 11.24 -0.56
N GLN A 249 -5.63 10.09 -0.87
CA GLN A 249 -7.04 10.01 -1.26
C GLN A 249 -7.98 10.37 -0.11
N ALA A 250 -7.67 9.96 1.12
CA ALA A 250 -8.46 10.31 2.29
C ALA A 250 -8.46 11.82 2.55
N ALA A 251 -7.31 12.49 2.44
CA ALA A 251 -7.19 13.94 2.59
C ALA A 251 -7.98 14.67 1.48
N ALA A 252 -7.86 14.23 0.23
CA ALA A 252 -8.60 14.81 -0.88
C ALA A 252 -10.12 14.62 -0.73
N LEU A 253 -10.55 13.43 -0.26
CA LEU A 253 -11.95 13.16 -0.02
C LEU A 253 -12.51 14.00 1.13
N ALA A 254 -11.78 14.16 2.24
CA ALA A 254 -12.18 15.03 3.35
C ALA A 254 -12.47 16.45 2.86
N THR A 255 -11.55 17.05 2.09
CA THR A 255 -11.73 18.38 1.50
C THR A 255 -12.98 18.45 0.59
N ALA A 256 -13.24 17.43 -0.21
CA ALA A 256 -14.41 17.40 -1.09
C ALA A 256 -15.72 17.28 -0.29
N LEU A 257 -15.74 16.49 0.78
CA LEU A 257 -16.90 16.34 1.68
C LEU A 257 -17.21 17.63 2.42
N GLU A 258 -16.20 18.35 2.90
CA GLU A 258 -16.35 19.67 3.55
C GLU A 258 -17.00 20.68 2.60
N ARG A 259 -16.58 20.69 1.33
CA ARG A 259 -17.14 21.57 0.29
C ARG A 259 -18.49 21.09 -0.24
N GLY A 260 -18.89 19.86 0.07
CA GLY A 260 -20.15 19.27 -0.40
C GLY A 260 -20.15 18.89 -1.87
N ASP A 261 -18.97 18.76 -2.50
CA ASP A 261 -18.80 18.49 -3.92
C ASP A 261 -17.79 17.34 -4.16
N LEU A 262 -18.31 16.16 -4.47
CA LEU A 262 -17.49 14.97 -4.77
C LEU A 262 -16.80 15.03 -6.14
N SER A 263 -17.16 15.95 -7.03
CA SER A 263 -16.45 16.11 -8.32
C SER A 263 -15.00 16.54 -8.11
N LEU A 264 -14.74 17.34 -7.08
CA LEU A 264 -13.40 17.77 -6.67
C LEU A 264 -12.53 16.56 -6.27
N TYR A 265 -13.11 15.57 -5.61
CA TYR A 265 -12.42 14.33 -5.28
C TYR A 265 -12.10 13.50 -6.52
N GLU A 266 -13.00 13.41 -7.49
CA GLU A 266 -12.78 12.67 -8.74
C GLU A 266 -11.54 13.18 -9.49
N ASP A 267 -11.38 14.49 -9.60
CA ASP A 267 -10.26 15.12 -10.31
C ASP A 267 -8.95 14.92 -9.54
N GLU A 268 -8.98 15.12 -8.22
CA GLU A 268 -7.81 14.94 -7.37
C GLU A 268 -7.37 13.48 -7.31
N HIS A 269 -8.30 12.53 -7.23
CA HIS A 269 -8.02 11.11 -7.29
C HIS A 269 -7.31 10.71 -8.60
N ARG A 270 -7.72 11.30 -9.74
CA ARG A 270 -7.05 11.09 -11.03
C ARG A 270 -5.62 11.62 -11.00
N ARG A 271 -5.40 12.79 -10.39
CA ARG A 271 -4.09 13.45 -10.25
C ARG A 271 -3.16 12.61 -9.38
N ILE A 272 -3.62 12.23 -8.18
CA ILE A 272 -2.88 11.36 -7.23
C ILE A 272 -2.43 10.08 -7.92
N GLY A 273 -3.31 9.38 -8.61
CA GLY A 273 -3.02 8.10 -9.25
C GLY A 273 -2.13 8.18 -10.50
N ARG A 274 -1.89 9.37 -11.09
CA ARG A 274 -1.12 9.48 -12.35
C ARG A 274 0.32 9.06 -12.18
N ARG A 275 0.99 9.57 -11.16
CA ARG A 275 2.41 9.29 -10.87
C ARG A 275 2.63 7.82 -10.54
N ALA A 276 1.81 7.27 -9.65
CA ALA A 276 1.87 5.88 -9.26
C ALA A 276 1.67 4.92 -10.45
N ARG A 277 0.77 5.26 -11.37
CA ARG A 277 0.57 4.46 -12.58
C ARG A 277 1.78 4.48 -13.51
N LEU A 278 2.38 5.66 -13.73
CA LEU A 278 3.59 5.75 -14.57
C LEU A 278 4.75 4.95 -13.95
N MET A 279 4.93 5.06 -12.65
CA MET A 279 5.95 4.27 -11.93
C MET A 279 5.66 2.77 -12.02
N ALA A 280 4.40 2.36 -11.87
CA ALA A 280 4.01 0.96 -12.03
C ALA A 280 4.35 0.43 -13.44
N GLU A 281 4.08 1.20 -14.50
CA GLU A 281 4.42 0.82 -15.87
C GLU A 281 5.93 0.64 -16.06
N LEU A 282 6.74 1.55 -15.50
CA LEU A 282 8.20 1.46 -15.52
C LEU A 282 8.70 0.21 -14.79
N LEU A 283 8.26 -0.02 -13.56
CA LEU A 283 8.68 -1.18 -12.77
C LEU A 283 8.21 -2.49 -13.40
N LEU A 284 7.01 -2.52 -14.00
CA LEU A 284 6.52 -3.67 -14.74
C LEU A 284 7.32 -3.96 -16.02
N MET A 285 7.88 -2.95 -16.66
CA MET A 285 8.80 -3.14 -17.78
C MET A 285 10.08 -3.84 -17.30
N LEU A 286 10.63 -3.42 -16.15
CA LEU A 286 11.80 -4.07 -15.54
C LEU A 286 11.47 -5.52 -15.11
N ASP A 287 10.26 -5.77 -14.60
CA ASP A 287 9.82 -7.11 -14.17
C ASP A 287 9.71 -8.10 -15.34
N ARG A 288 9.30 -7.63 -16.51
CA ARG A 288 9.10 -8.48 -17.71
C ARG A 288 10.38 -9.02 -18.32
N SER A 289 11.51 -8.35 -18.16
CA SER A 289 12.76 -8.70 -18.81
C SER A 289 13.96 -8.56 -17.88
N ALA A 290 14.52 -9.70 -17.50
CA ALA A 290 15.74 -9.74 -16.70
C ALA A 290 16.94 -9.05 -17.37
N ARG A 291 16.99 -9.04 -18.72
CA ARG A 291 18.05 -8.32 -19.46
C ARG A 291 17.91 -6.81 -19.31
N VAL A 292 16.70 -6.28 -19.53
CA VAL A 292 16.41 -4.85 -19.38
C VAL A 292 16.63 -4.42 -17.94
N ARG A 293 16.15 -5.19 -16.97
CA ARG A 293 16.31 -4.94 -15.54
C ARG A 293 17.77 -4.88 -15.13
N ARG A 294 18.57 -5.88 -15.50
CA ARG A 294 20.02 -5.90 -15.21
C ARG A 294 20.74 -4.71 -15.80
N GLY A 295 20.46 -4.38 -17.07
CA GLY A 295 21.04 -3.19 -17.71
C GLY A 295 20.64 -1.89 -17.03
N ALA A 296 19.37 -1.73 -16.68
CA ALA A 296 18.87 -0.53 -15.99
C ALA A 296 19.46 -0.37 -14.58
N ILE A 297 19.51 -1.45 -13.78
CA ILE A 297 20.09 -1.40 -12.43
C ILE A 297 21.60 -1.16 -12.49
N ALA A 298 22.32 -1.76 -13.44
CA ALA A 298 23.74 -1.50 -13.65
C ALA A 298 23.99 -0.04 -14.06
N ALA A 299 23.19 0.52 -14.97
CA ALA A 299 23.28 1.92 -15.36
C ALA A 299 23.02 2.88 -14.20
N MET A 300 22.01 2.59 -13.37
CA MET A 300 21.71 3.36 -12.15
C MET A 300 22.80 3.21 -11.09
N ALA A 301 23.43 2.05 -10.96
CA ALA A 301 24.57 1.83 -10.06
C ALA A 301 25.82 2.59 -10.51
N TRP A 302 26.03 2.69 -11.82
CA TRP A 302 27.12 3.48 -12.40
C TRP A 302 26.86 4.99 -12.31
N HIS A 303 25.59 5.42 -12.42
CA HIS A 303 25.17 6.82 -12.31
C HIS A 303 24.05 6.99 -11.29
N PRO A 304 24.36 6.99 -9.98
CA PRO A 304 23.37 7.03 -8.89
C PRO A 304 22.32 8.14 -8.97
N PRO A 305 22.59 9.34 -9.55
CA PRO A 305 21.56 10.37 -9.72
C PRO A 305 20.34 9.93 -10.53
N LEU A 306 20.47 8.96 -11.43
CA LEU A 306 19.33 8.41 -12.17
C LEU A 306 18.33 7.72 -11.22
N PHE A 307 18.83 6.91 -10.30
CA PHE A 307 17.97 6.25 -9.31
C PHE A 307 17.39 7.24 -8.31
N ALA A 308 18.20 8.21 -7.86
CA ALA A 308 17.74 9.29 -6.98
C ALA A 308 16.63 10.12 -7.64
N GLY A 309 16.76 10.46 -8.92
CA GLY A 309 15.72 11.16 -9.68
C GLY A 309 14.45 10.32 -9.83
N MET A 310 14.58 9.02 -10.13
CA MET A 310 13.44 8.10 -10.18
C MET A 310 12.72 8.02 -8.83
N LEU A 311 13.46 7.91 -7.73
CA LEU A 311 12.90 7.85 -6.38
C LEU A 311 12.26 9.18 -5.98
N ALA A 312 12.88 10.32 -6.30
CA ALA A 312 12.31 11.64 -6.06
C ALA A 312 10.97 11.82 -6.81
N TYR A 313 10.93 11.42 -8.08
CA TYR A 313 9.69 11.40 -8.85
C TYR A 313 8.65 10.49 -8.21
N HIS A 314 9.04 9.28 -7.78
CA HIS A 314 8.16 8.31 -7.14
C HIS A 314 7.51 8.85 -5.87
N THR A 315 8.24 9.59 -5.04
CA THR A 315 7.76 10.17 -3.79
C THR A 315 7.24 11.61 -3.91
N GLY A 316 7.05 12.12 -5.14
CA GLY A 316 6.49 13.45 -5.39
C GLY A 316 7.40 14.61 -4.97
N ALA A 317 8.68 14.37 -4.80
CA ALA A 317 9.63 15.45 -4.69
C ALA A 317 9.86 16.03 -6.10
N ASN A 318 9.50 17.31 -6.30
CA ASN A 318 9.88 17.99 -7.53
C ASN A 318 11.40 18.06 -7.59
N ILE A 319 11.98 17.62 -8.70
CA ILE A 319 13.41 17.76 -9.00
C ILE A 319 13.66 19.21 -9.42
#